data_6f23125f83406d2537a76332dc4d732f
#
_entry.id   6f23125f83406d2537a76332dc4d732f
#
_cell.length_a   1.000
_cell.length_b   1.000
_cell.length_c   1.000
_cell.angle_alpha   90.00
_cell.angle_beta   90.00
_cell.angle_gamma   90.00
#
_symmetry.space_group_name_H-M   'P 1'
#
loop_
_entity.id
_entity.type
_entity.pdbx_description
1 polymer ?
#
loop_
_entity_poly.entity_id
_entity_poly.type
_entity_poly.pdbx_seq_one_letter_code
_entity_poly.pdbx_strand_id
1 'polypeptide(L)'
;MGSQNLDFVKDLINSLNGIVTNVWKIKYYQKNPCFLIRYSFDSPTIIDFDFTGIDDDYTPRFAMQFEPDVNSVLDLCTGRGLTGRTAHSLGKTFFGTELNKRRLACLIDYYSQQGLTIQKL
;
A
#
# COMPACT_ATOMS: atom_id res chain seq x y z
N MET A 1 -8.14 -0.25 -5.02
CA MET A 1 -9.44 -0.89 -4.77
C MET A 1 -10.35 -0.80 -5.98
N GLY A 2 -11.34 -1.67 -6.07
CA GLY A 2 -12.34 -1.63 -7.12
C GLY A 2 -13.35 -0.49 -6.95
N SER A 3 -14.00 -0.08 -8.06
CA SER A 3 -14.94 1.04 -8.08
C SER A 3 -16.15 0.85 -7.17
N GLN A 4 -16.64 -0.38 -7.02
CA GLN A 4 -17.78 -0.74 -6.17
C GLN A 4 -17.56 -0.44 -4.69
N ASN A 5 -16.30 -0.35 -4.25
CA ASN A 5 -15.94 -0.10 -2.85
C ASN A 5 -15.47 1.32 -2.60
N LEU A 6 -15.33 2.14 -3.65
CA LEU A 6 -14.74 3.47 -3.55
C LEU A 6 -15.53 4.37 -2.58
N ASP A 7 -16.83 4.49 -2.77
CA ASP A 7 -17.67 5.36 -1.93
C ASP A 7 -17.73 4.84 -0.49
N PHE A 8 -17.85 3.52 -0.31
CA PHE A 8 -17.84 2.91 1.02
C PHE A 8 -16.55 3.23 1.79
N VAL A 9 -15.38 3.12 1.13
CA VAL A 9 -14.09 3.41 1.79
C VAL A 9 -13.92 4.90 2.08
N LYS A 10 -14.36 5.78 1.18
CA LYS A 10 -14.36 7.24 1.44
C LYS A 10 -15.24 7.59 2.65
N ASP A 11 -16.43 7.02 2.72
CA ASP A 11 -17.35 7.22 3.85
C ASP A 11 -16.76 6.67 5.16
N LEU A 12 -16.11 5.51 5.11
CA LEU A 12 -15.44 4.94 6.27
C LEU A 12 -14.30 5.85 6.77
N ILE A 13 -13.44 6.33 5.87
CA ILE A 13 -12.37 7.26 6.22
C ILE A 13 -12.94 8.52 6.88
N ASN A 14 -13.98 9.10 6.29
CA ASN A 14 -14.63 10.29 6.84
C ASN A 14 -15.26 10.03 8.21
N SER A 15 -15.88 8.86 8.41
CA SER A 15 -16.51 8.49 9.71
C SER A 15 -15.47 8.30 10.82
N LEU A 16 -14.22 8.01 10.48
CA LEU A 16 -13.09 7.91 11.40
C LEU A 16 -12.34 9.25 11.56
N ASN A 17 -12.91 10.36 11.12
CA ASN A 17 -12.28 11.69 11.08
C ASN A 17 -11.02 11.78 10.20
N GLY A 18 -10.90 10.89 9.23
CA GLY A 18 -9.87 10.98 8.20
C GLY A 18 -10.30 11.94 7.09
N ILE A 19 -9.31 12.47 6.37
CA ILE A 19 -9.50 13.36 5.23
C ILE A 19 -8.92 12.69 3.99
N VAL A 20 -9.77 12.46 2.99
CA VAL A 20 -9.32 11.99 1.68
C VAL A 20 -8.70 13.17 0.94
N THR A 21 -7.42 13.09 0.62
CA THR A 21 -6.69 14.16 -0.06
C THR A 21 -6.63 13.96 -1.57
N ASN A 22 -6.51 12.71 -2.01
CA ASN A 22 -6.41 12.37 -3.42
C ASN A 22 -7.11 11.05 -3.74
N VAL A 23 -7.64 10.95 -4.95
CA VAL A 23 -8.15 9.72 -5.53
C VAL A 23 -7.70 9.65 -6.98
N TRP A 24 -7.02 8.57 -7.36
CA TRP A 24 -6.54 8.35 -8.72
C TRP A 24 -7.04 7.03 -9.27
N LYS A 25 -7.47 7.02 -10.52
CA LYS A 25 -7.74 5.78 -11.25
C LYS A 25 -6.43 5.22 -11.78
N ILE A 26 -6.07 4.01 -11.36
CA ILE A 26 -4.84 3.34 -11.76
C ILE A 26 -5.15 2.13 -12.65
N LYS A 27 -4.15 1.61 -13.33
CA LYS A 27 -4.26 0.41 -14.13
C LYS A 27 -4.17 -0.83 -13.25
N TYR A 28 -5.00 -1.80 -13.57
CA TYR A 28 -4.97 -3.12 -12.96
C TYR A 28 -4.98 -4.18 -14.07
N TYR A 29 -4.23 -5.27 -13.89
CA TYR A 29 -4.06 -6.30 -14.89
C TYR A 29 -5.37 -6.96 -15.35
N GLN A 30 -6.36 -7.01 -14.48
CA GLN A 30 -7.73 -7.35 -14.84
C GLN A 30 -8.46 -6.07 -15.24
N LYS A 31 -9.32 -6.14 -16.24
CA LYS A 31 -10.02 -4.97 -16.82
C LYS A 31 -10.96 -4.21 -15.85
N ASN A 32 -10.89 -4.49 -14.56
CA ASN A 32 -11.70 -3.83 -13.55
C ASN A 32 -11.09 -2.49 -13.16
N PRO A 33 -11.89 -1.43 -12.99
CA PRO A 33 -11.42 -0.17 -12.44
C PRO A 33 -10.79 -0.37 -11.07
N CYS A 34 -9.60 0.22 -10.89
CA CYS A 34 -8.88 0.21 -9.62
C CYS A 34 -8.53 1.64 -9.23
N PHE A 35 -8.60 1.96 -7.94
CA PHE A 35 -8.34 3.29 -7.44
C PHE A 35 -7.27 3.26 -6.35
N LEU A 36 -6.38 4.24 -6.41
CA LEU A 36 -5.48 4.59 -5.32
C LEU A 36 -6.08 5.75 -4.56
N ILE A 37 -6.26 5.59 -3.24
CA ILE A 37 -6.78 6.62 -2.36
C ILE A 37 -5.68 7.02 -1.40
N ARG A 38 -5.37 8.32 -1.33
CA ARG A 38 -4.53 8.88 -0.29
C ARG A 38 -5.42 9.61 0.72
N TYR A 39 -5.17 9.35 1.99
CA TYR A 39 -5.89 9.98 3.09
C TYR A 39 -4.97 10.23 4.29
N SER A 40 -5.40 11.09 5.20
CA SER A 40 -4.70 11.37 6.44
C SER A 40 -5.68 11.56 7.58
N PHE A 41 -5.26 11.21 8.79
CA PHE A 41 -5.99 11.49 10.02
C PHE A 41 -5.45 12.72 10.75
N ASP A 42 -4.43 13.35 10.18
CA ASP A 42 -3.71 14.46 10.77
C ASP A 42 -3.69 15.68 9.84
N SER A 43 -2.60 16.40 9.72
CA SER A 43 -2.46 17.57 8.85
C SER A 43 -2.30 17.15 7.38
N PRO A 44 -3.37 17.09 6.58
CA PRO A 44 -3.28 16.58 5.23
C PRO A 44 -2.58 17.58 4.31
N THR A 45 -1.57 17.09 3.59
CA THR A 45 -0.98 17.82 2.46
C THR A 45 -1.48 17.23 1.16
N ILE A 46 -1.85 18.06 0.20
CA ILE A 46 -2.22 17.64 -1.14
C ILE A 46 -0.94 17.38 -1.94
N ILE A 47 -0.90 16.24 -2.63
CA ILE A 47 0.19 15.92 -3.56
C ILE A 47 -0.19 16.43 -4.94
N ASP A 48 0.67 17.21 -5.56
CA ASP A 48 0.49 17.73 -6.93
C ASP A 48 0.81 16.69 -8.02
N PHE A 49 1.30 15.53 -7.66
CA PHE A 49 1.60 14.47 -8.61
C PHE A 49 0.33 13.69 -9.00
N ASP A 50 0.17 13.43 -10.30
CA ASP A 50 -0.94 12.65 -10.83
C ASP A 50 -0.54 11.19 -11.03
N PHE A 51 -1.08 10.30 -10.19
CA PHE A 51 -0.90 8.85 -10.29
C PHE A 51 -1.84 8.15 -11.30
N THR A 52 -2.69 8.90 -12.00
CA THR A 52 -3.63 8.32 -12.96
C THR A 52 -2.90 7.49 -14.02
N GLY A 53 -3.33 6.25 -14.20
CA GLY A 53 -2.78 5.35 -15.21
C GLY A 53 -1.51 4.61 -14.82
N ILE A 54 -0.99 4.80 -13.62
CA ILE A 54 0.13 3.98 -13.10
C ILE A 54 -0.34 2.55 -12.89
N ASP A 55 0.50 1.57 -13.22
CA ASP A 55 0.23 0.17 -12.93
C ASP A 55 0.20 -0.09 -11.43
N ASP A 56 -0.72 -0.94 -10.98
CA ASP A 56 -0.89 -1.25 -9.56
C ASP A 56 0.40 -1.83 -8.92
N ASP A 57 1.19 -2.57 -9.68
CA ASP A 57 2.48 -3.12 -9.22
C ASP A 57 3.52 -2.05 -8.86
N TYR A 58 3.44 -0.87 -9.45
CA TYR A 58 4.34 0.25 -9.15
C TYR A 58 3.82 1.16 -8.05
N THR A 59 2.55 1.04 -7.68
CA THR A 59 1.89 1.93 -6.71
C THR A 59 2.59 1.99 -5.36
N PRO A 60 3.00 0.86 -4.72
CA PRO A 60 3.68 0.92 -3.44
C PRO A 60 4.98 1.73 -3.49
N ARG A 61 5.75 1.57 -4.57
CA ARG A 61 7.02 2.29 -4.74
C ARG A 61 6.81 3.80 -4.89
N PHE A 62 5.91 4.20 -5.76
CA PHE A 62 5.60 5.62 -5.95
C PHE A 62 5.03 6.25 -4.68
N ALA A 63 4.09 5.59 -4.01
CA ALA A 63 3.53 6.08 -2.76
C ALA A 63 4.60 6.30 -1.69
N MET A 64 5.52 5.35 -1.51
CA MET A 64 6.61 5.48 -0.54
C MET A 64 7.64 6.54 -0.92
N GLN A 65 7.91 6.74 -2.21
CA GLN A 65 8.82 7.78 -2.68
C GLN A 65 8.26 9.18 -2.49
N PHE A 66 6.93 9.36 -2.60
CA PHE A 66 6.27 10.63 -2.32
C PHE A 66 6.05 10.93 -0.83
N GLU A 67 6.32 9.95 0.03
CA GLU A 67 6.26 10.10 1.50
C GLU A 67 7.64 9.70 2.10
N PRO A 68 8.71 10.46 1.80
CA PRO A 68 10.07 10.07 2.19
C PRO A 68 10.28 10.01 3.70
N ASP A 69 9.52 10.80 4.47
CA ASP A 69 9.59 10.84 5.93
C ASP A 69 8.90 9.65 6.62
N VAL A 70 8.13 8.85 5.88
CA VAL A 70 7.54 7.62 6.39
C VAL A 70 8.61 6.54 6.51
N ASN A 71 8.87 6.07 7.73
CA ASN A 71 9.89 5.06 8.03
C ASN A 71 9.33 3.65 8.19
N SER A 72 8.04 3.53 8.43
CA SER A 72 7.35 2.26 8.64
C SER A 72 6.12 2.13 7.76
N VAL A 73 5.92 0.94 7.23
CA VAL A 73 4.79 0.62 6.35
C VAL A 73 4.04 -0.57 6.92
N LEU A 74 2.72 -0.45 7.02
CA LEU A 74 1.81 -1.53 7.40
C LEU A 74 0.94 -1.93 6.20
N ASP A 75 0.93 -3.22 5.88
CA ASP A 75 0.05 -3.80 4.87
C ASP A 75 -0.80 -4.91 5.48
N LEU A 76 -2.10 -4.68 5.55
CA LEU A 76 -3.03 -5.63 6.16
C LEU A 76 -3.38 -6.82 5.26
N CYS A 77 -3.02 -6.76 3.98
CA CYS A 77 -3.28 -7.81 2.99
C CYS A 77 -2.06 -8.05 2.11
N THR A 78 -0.95 -8.39 2.73
CA THR A 78 0.41 -8.44 2.15
C THR A 78 0.51 -9.27 0.86
N GLY A 79 -0.35 -10.27 0.68
CA GLY A 79 -0.30 -11.14 -0.47
C GLY A 79 1.05 -11.86 -0.59
N ARG A 80 1.67 -11.78 -1.77
CA ARG A 80 3.01 -12.33 -2.03
C ARG A 80 4.14 -11.38 -1.62
N GLY A 81 3.82 -10.22 -1.04
CA GLY A 81 4.78 -9.34 -0.41
C GLY A 81 5.34 -8.22 -1.28
N LEU A 82 4.61 -7.76 -2.29
CA LEU A 82 5.05 -6.64 -3.13
C LEU A 82 5.37 -5.40 -2.29
N THR A 83 4.46 -5.00 -1.41
CA THR A 83 4.64 -3.84 -0.52
C THR A 83 5.85 -4.04 0.41
N GLY A 84 6.00 -5.22 1.00
CA GLY A 84 7.12 -5.52 1.90
C GLY A 84 8.47 -5.50 1.20
N ARG A 85 8.57 -6.11 0.01
CA ARG A 85 9.79 -6.08 -0.79
C ARG A 85 10.17 -4.66 -1.22
N THR A 86 9.17 -3.86 -1.58
CA THR A 86 9.36 -2.45 -1.93
C THR A 86 9.83 -1.65 -0.71
N ALA A 87 9.20 -1.82 0.44
CA ALA A 87 9.61 -1.16 1.69
C ALA A 87 11.06 -1.50 2.04
N HIS A 88 11.45 -2.77 1.97
CA HIS A 88 12.83 -3.19 2.18
C HIS A 88 13.80 -2.50 1.21
N SER A 89 13.48 -2.47 -0.09
CA SER A 89 14.34 -1.84 -1.10
C SER A 89 14.53 -0.33 -0.89
N LEU A 90 13.61 0.32 -0.18
CA LEU A 90 13.66 1.74 0.17
C LEU A 90 14.13 1.99 1.62
N GLY A 91 14.63 0.97 2.31
CA GLY A 91 15.16 1.09 3.67
C GLY A 91 14.11 1.32 4.75
N LYS A 92 12.86 0.95 4.50
CA LYS A 92 11.74 1.15 5.43
C LYS A 92 11.43 -0.14 6.22
N THR A 93 10.98 0.04 7.46
CA THR A 93 10.47 -1.09 8.28
C THR A 93 9.08 -1.51 7.75
N PHE A 94 8.87 -2.81 7.68
CA PHE A 94 7.63 -3.37 7.18
C PHE A 94 6.91 -4.21 8.23
N PHE A 95 5.60 -3.99 8.35
CA PHE A 95 4.66 -4.80 9.11
C PHE A 95 3.59 -5.31 8.16
N GLY A 96 3.24 -6.58 8.24
CA GLY A 96 2.25 -7.13 7.35
C GLY A 96 1.46 -8.28 7.94
N THR A 97 0.26 -8.48 7.40
CA THR A 97 -0.58 -9.64 7.70
C THR A 97 -1.00 -10.33 6.41
N GLU A 98 -1.12 -11.65 6.45
CA GLU A 98 -1.61 -12.47 5.35
C GLU A 98 -2.23 -13.75 5.89
N LEU A 99 -3.47 -14.03 5.50
CA LEU A 99 -4.18 -15.23 5.90
C LEU A 99 -3.76 -16.46 5.11
N ASN A 100 -3.34 -16.27 3.87
CA ASN A 100 -2.92 -17.37 3.01
C ASN A 100 -1.45 -17.73 3.27
N LYS A 101 -1.23 -18.86 3.91
CA LYS A 101 0.11 -19.32 4.30
C LYS A 101 1.08 -19.46 3.13
N ARG A 102 0.61 -19.87 1.94
CA ARG A 102 1.46 -20.02 0.74
C ARG A 102 1.93 -18.64 0.23
N ARG A 103 1.08 -17.63 0.28
CA ARG A 103 1.45 -16.27 -0.11
C ARG A 103 2.41 -15.65 0.90
N LEU A 104 2.14 -15.84 2.19
CA LEU A 104 3.02 -15.36 3.25
C LEU A 104 4.42 -15.99 3.14
N ALA A 105 4.52 -17.27 2.79
CA ALA A 105 5.79 -17.95 2.59
C ALA A 105 6.67 -17.26 1.54
N CYS A 106 6.09 -16.71 0.46
CA CYS A 106 6.85 -15.99 -0.55
C CYS A 106 7.58 -14.77 0.03
N LEU A 107 6.92 -14.02 0.91
CA LEU A 107 7.54 -12.87 1.58
C LEU A 107 8.59 -13.30 2.59
N ILE A 108 8.30 -14.33 3.37
CA ILE A 108 9.23 -14.89 4.37
C ILE A 108 10.51 -15.37 3.68
N ASP A 109 10.39 -16.11 2.57
CA ASP A 109 11.53 -16.57 1.78
C ASP A 109 12.37 -15.41 1.25
N TYR A 110 11.72 -14.38 0.73
CA TYR A 110 12.41 -13.19 0.26
C TYR A 110 13.26 -12.55 1.37
N TYR A 111 12.66 -12.27 2.54
CA TYR A 111 13.38 -11.65 3.66
C TYR A 111 14.50 -12.54 4.19
N SER A 112 14.28 -13.87 4.25
CA SER A 112 15.30 -14.83 4.66
C SER A 112 16.50 -14.84 3.72
N GLN A 113 16.25 -14.76 2.40
CA GLN A 113 17.32 -14.69 1.39
C GLN A 113 18.11 -13.38 1.48
N GLN A 114 17.50 -12.31 1.97
CA GLN A 114 18.19 -11.03 2.24
C GLN A 114 18.94 -11.02 3.58
N GLY A 115 18.93 -12.12 4.33
CA GLY A 115 19.58 -12.21 5.64
C GLY A 115 18.86 -11.45 6.76
N LEU A 116 17.59 -11.14 6.57
CA LEU A 116 16.78 -10.38 7.53
C LEU A 116 16.03 -11.30 8.49
N THR A 117 15.89 -10.84 9.73
CA THR A 117 15.10 -11.52 10.75
C THR A 117 13.63 -11.13 10.63
N ILE A 118 12.77 -12.14 10.68
CA ILE A 118 11.32 -11.97 10.71
C ILE A 118 10.81 -12.30 12.09
N GLN A 119 10.05 -11.39 12.67
CA GLN A 119 9.36 -11.59 13.93
C GLN A 119 7.87 -11.80 13.70
N LYS A 120 7.32 -12.84 14.30
CA LYS A 120 5.89 -12.98 14.45
C LYS A 120 5.46 -12.22 15.71
N LEU A 121 4.59 -11.28 15.51
CA LEU A 121 3.98 -10.54 16.62
C LEU A 121 2.80 -11.29 17.21
#